data_0a4bab883f1d52d939f3e6626634ae91
#
_entry.id   0a4bab883f1d52d939f3e6626634ae91
#
_cell.length_a   1.000
_cell.length_b   1.000
_cell.length_c   1.000
_cell.angle_alpha   90.00
_cell.angle_beta   90.00
_cell.angle_gamma   90.00
#
_symmetry.space_group_name_H-M   'P 1'
#
loop_
_entity.id
_entity.type
_entity.pdbx_description
1 polymer ?
#
loop_
_entity_poly.entity_id
_entity_poly.type
_entity_poly.pdbx_seq_one_letter_code
_entity_poly.pdbx_strand_id
1 'polypeptide(L)'
;MYSPMTEYLKDVSQKLSTTGISVEFKLPDPEVKEPFYVIGTHTGDDSPSAKFGPAIVDTSLQIDLFYPINSRTNLEEAIFKTKVALNKRLTHQVLIDSSVGREVYHVVFRINELII
;
A
#
# COMPACT_ATOMS: atom_id res chain seq x y z
N MET A 1 -1.07 -18.85 15.22
CA MET A 1 -0.01 -18.32 14.34
C MET A 1 -0.62 -17.95 12.99
N TYR A 2 -0.26 -16.80 12.48
CA TYR A 2 -0.71 -16.36 11.15
C TYR A 2 0.26 -16.84 10.08
N SER A 3 -0.21 -16.93 8.83
CA SER A 3 0.66 -17.22 7.70
C SER A 3 1.67 -16.09 7.48
N PRO A 4 2.80 -16.36 6.80
CA PRO A 4 3.76 -15.29 6.48
C PRO A 4 3.13 -14.13 5.72
N MET A 5 2.19 -14.39 4.81
CA MET A 5 1.50 -13.32 4.08
C MET A 5 0.65 -12.47 5.02
N THR A 6 -0.08 -13.10 5.94
CA THR A 6 -0.88 -12.36 6.94
C THR A 6 0.01 -11.48 7.80
N GLU A 7 1.14 -12.01 8.28
CA GLU A 7 2.08 -11.22 9.08
C GLU A 7 2.65 -10.05 8.28
N TYR A 8 2.95 -10.28 7.00
CA TYR A 8 3.45 -9.23 6.11
C TYR A 8 2.43 -8.11 5.94
N LEU A 9 1.17 -8.44 5.67
CA LEU A 9 0.12 -7.44 5.50
C LEU A 9 -0.15 -6.67 6.79
N LYS A 10 -0.09 -7.33 7.94
CA LYS A 10 -0.23 -6.66 9.25
C LYS A 10 0.93 -5.70 9.48
N ASP A 11 2.14 -6.10 9.15
CA ASP A 11 3.32 -5.25 9.29
C ASP A 11 3.21 -4.00 8.42
N VAL A 12 2.81 -4.17 7.15
CA VAL A 12 2.61 -3.05 6.23
C VAL A 12 1.54 -2.11 6.77
N SER A 13 0.41 -2.65 7.24
CA SER A 13 -0.67 -1.84 7.80
C SER A 13 -0.21 -1.03 9.02
N GLN A 14 0.56 -1.65 9.92
CA GLN A 14 1.08 -0.96 11.10
C GLN A 14 2.04 0.17 10.70
N LYS A 15 2.93 -0.10 9.76
CA LYS A 15 3.87 0.92 9.28
C LYS A 15 3.15 2.10 8.64
N LEU A 16 2.14 1.84 7.81
CA LEU A 16 1.36 2.91 7.19
C LEU A 16 0.59 3.71 8.24
N SER A 17 0.08 3.08 9.29
CA SER A 17 -0.67 3.79 10.32
C SER A 17 0.17 4.81 11.08
N THR A 18 1.50 4.67 11.09
CA THR A 18 2.38 5.65 11.75
C THR A 18 2.36 7.01 11.06
N THR A 19 1.88 7.10 9.82
CA THR A 19 1.77 8.38 9.12
C THR A 19 0.58 9.22 9.60
N GLY A 20 -0.32 8.64 10.39
CA GLY A 20 -1.55 9.30 10.83
C GLY A 20 -2.68 9.21 9.82
N ILE A 21 -2.48 8.53 8.70
CA ILE A 21 -3.49 8.35 7.66
C ILE A 21 -4.17 7.00 7.86
N SER A 22 -5.50 6.98 7.73
CA SER A 22 -6.31 5.77 7.89
C SER A 22 -5.92 4.70 6.88
N VAL A 23 -5.94 3.44 7.29
CA VAL A 23 -5.59 2.29 6.44
C VAL A 23 -6.80 1.39 6.29
N GLU A 24 -7.18 1.13 5.04
CA GLU A 24 -8.31 0.27 4.69
C GLU A 24 -7.83 -0.89 3.83
N PHE A 25 -8.55 -2.01 3.86
CA PHE A 25 -8.26 -3.17 3.01
C PHE A 25 -9.19 -3.28 1.80
N LYS A 26 -10.13 -2.37 1.69
CA LYS A 26 -10.98 -2.22 0.52
C LYS A 26 -11.35 -0.76 0.40
N LEU A 27 -11.78 -0.34 -0.79
CA LEU A 27 -12.20 1.03 -1.01
C LEU A 27 -13.39 1.34 -0.10
N PRO A 28 -13.29 2.37 0.78
CA PRO A 28 -14.38 2.72 1.67
C PRO A 28 -15.54 3.38 0.91
N ASP A 29 -16.66 3.56 1.59
CA ASP A 29 -17.82 4.26 1.03
C ASP A 29 -17.42 5.68 0.63
N PRO A 30 -18.09 6.27 -0.40
CA PRO A 30 -17.79 7.64 -0.85
C PRO A 30 -17.91 8.71 0.24
N GLU A 31 -18.62 8.40 1.33
CA GLU A 31 -18.76 9.32 2.47
C GLU A 31 -17.46 9.45 3.27
N VAL A 32 -16.59 8.48 3.19
CA VAL A 32 -15.29 8.52 3.87
C VAL A 32 -14.37 9.46 3.12
N LYS A 33 -13.88 10.47 3.81
CA LYS A 33 -13.04 11.50 3.21
C LYS A 33 -11.57 11.12 3.21
N GLU A 34 -10.87 11.54 2.16
CA GLU A 34 -9.42 11.43 2.09
C GLU A 34 -8.77 12.28 3.18
N PRO A 35 -7.54 11.96 3.59
CA PRO A 35 -6.70 10.92 3.03
C PRO A 35 -6.96 9.55 3.65
N PHE A 36 -6.78 8.51 2.85
CA PHE A 36 -6.75 7.13 3.34
C PHE A 36 -5.93 6.26 2.41
N TYR A 37 -5.36 5.19 2.97
CA TYR A 37 -4.71 4.15 2.18
C TYR A 37 -5.68 3.00 1.94
N VAL A 38 -5.53 2.34 0.81
CA VAL A 38 -6.15 1.04 0.55
C VAL A 38 -5.03 0.06 0.26
N ILE A 39 -4.88 -0.95 1.11
CA ILE A 39 -3.98 -2.07 0.82
C ILE A 39 -4.75 -2.97 -0.13
N GLY A 40 -4.40 -2.89 -1.40
CA GLY A 40 -5.16 -3.52 -2.47
C GLY A 40 -4.70 -4.92 -2.77
N THR A 41 -4.61 -5.20 -4.06
CA THR A 41 -4.26 -6.53 -4.54
C THR A 41 -2.77 -6.82 -4.38
N HIS A 42 -2.44 -8.09 -4.27
CA HIS A 42 -1.07 -8.55 -4.33
C HIS A 42 -1.01 -9.81 -5.20
N THR A 43 0.16 -10.10 -5.70
CA THR A 43 0.44 -11.38 -6.35
C THR A 43 1.41 -12.16 -5.49
N GLY A 44 1.33 -13.47 -5.55
CA GLY A 44 2.27 -14.34 -4.89
C GLY A 44 2.79 -15.35 -5.90
N ASP A 45 4.10 -15.56 -5.88
CA ASP A 45 4.77 -16.55 -6.72
C ASP A 45 5.75 -17.31 -5.85
N ASP A 46 5.48 -18.58 -5.63
CA ASP A 46 6.31 -19.45 -4.81
C ASP A 46 7.34 -20.24 -5.62
N SER A 47 7.45 -19.96 -6.91
CA SER A 47 8.45 -20.63 -7.76
C SER A 47 9.89 -20.45 -7.28
N PRO A 48 10.27 -19.34 -6.58
CA PRO A 48 11.61 -19.26 -6.01
C PRO A 48 11.85 -20.19 -4.83
N SER A 49 10.82 -20.85 -4.29
CA SER A 49 10.97 -21.73 -3.13
C SER A 49 11.94 -22.86 -3.44
N ALA A 50 12.88 -23.07 -2.52
CA ALA A 50 13.76 -24.22 -2.60
C ALA A 50 12.94 -25.51 -2.43
N LYS A 51 13.30 -26.52 -3.19
CA LYS A 51 12.59 -27.80 -3.16
C LYS A 51 12.55 -28.43 -1.77
N PHE A 52 13.56 -28.15 -0.96
CA PHE A 52 13.70 -28.69 0.38
C PHE A 52 13.82 -27.63 1.47
N GLY A 53 13.46 -26.38 1.17
CA GLY A 53 13.52 -25.30 2.10
C GLY A 53 12.16 -24.75 2.49
N PRO A 54 12.10 -23.74 3.36
CA PRO A 54 10.86 -23.04 3.65
C PRO A 54 10.28 -22.41 2.40
N ALA A 55 8.97 -22.26 2.35
CA ALA A 55 8.32 -21.59 1.24
C ALA A 55 8.76 -20.12 1.15
N ILE A 56 9.18 -19.70 -0.03
CA ILE A 56 9.54 -18.32 -0.33
C ILE A 56 8.55 -17.83 -1.40
N VAL A 57 7.90 -16.72 -1.11
CA VAL A 57 6.91 -16.14 -2.01
C VAL A 57 7.41 -14.80 -2.53
N ASP A 58 7.55 -14.70 -3.86
CA ASP A 58 7.82 -13.42 -4.51
C ASP A 58 6.50 -12.66 -4.61
N THR A 59 6.38 -11.55 -3.90
CA THR A 59 5.13 -10.83 -3.76
C THR A 59 5.25 -9.44 -4.36
N SER A 60 4.24 -9.09 -5.16
CA SER A 60 4.03 -7.71 -5.62
C SER A 60 2.77 -7.18 -4.94
N LEU A 61 2.93 -6.18 -4.10
CA LEU A 61 1.83 -5.58 -3.35
C LEU A 61 1.54 -4.18 -3.89
N GLN A 62 0.27 -3.89 -4.13
CA GLN A 62 -0.19 -2.57 -4.50
C GLN A 62 -0.85 -1.91 -3.30
N ILE A 63 -0.42 -0.68 -3.00
CA ILE A 63 -1.01 0.18 -1.97
C ILE A 63 -1.47 1.45 -2.67
N ASP A 64 -2.73 1.83 -2.46
CA ASP A 64 -3.29 3.03 -3.03
C ASP A 64 -3.45 4.08 -1.95
N LEU A 65 -2.96 5.30 -2.20
CA LEU A 65 -3.19 6.46 -1.34
C LEU A 65 -4.13 7.40 -2.06
N PHE A 66 -5.29 7.67 -1.44
CA PHE A 66 -6.23 8.67 -1.94
C PHE A 66 -6.05 9.93 -1.10
N TYR A 67 -5.84 11.05 -1.75
CA TYR A 67 -5.48 12.30 -1.08
C TYR A 67 -6.29 13.47 -1.66
N PRO A 68 -6.69 14.45 -0.83
CA PRO A 68 -7.44 15.61 -1.33
C PRO A 68 -6.69 16.34 -2.44
N ILE A 69 -7.44 16.80 -3.45
CA ILE A 69 -6.85 17.44 -4.64
C ILE A 69 -6.44 18.88 -4.40
N ASN A 70 -6.59 19.39 -3.19
CA ASN A 70 -6.43 20.81 -2.90
C ASN A 70 -4.98 21.24 -2.64
N SER A 71 -4.03 20.31 -2.51
CA SER A 71 -2.63 20.68 -2.27
C SER A 71 -1.67 19.62 -2.76
N ARG A 72 -0.92 19.94 -3.82
CA ARG A 72 0.13 19.07 -4.34
C ARG A 72 1.30 18.96 -3.36
N THR A 73 1.63 20.06 -2.65
CA THR A 73 2.71 20.04 -1.66
C THR A 73 2.40 19.05 -0.55
N ASN A 74 1.18 19.10 0.00
CA ASN A 74 0.79 18.16 1.05
C ASN A 74 0.81 16.71 0.54
N LEU A 75 0.41 16.50 -0.71
CA LEU A 75 0.49 15.18 -1.32
C LEU A 75 1.94 14.68 -1.37
N GLU A 76 2.88 15.50 -1.83
CA GLU A 76 4.29 15.10 -1.92
C GLU A 76 4.86 14.77 -0.53
N GLU A 77 4.47 15.54 0.49
CA GLU A 77 4.87 15.24 1.87
C GLU A 77 4.29 13.90 2.33
N ALA A 78 3.04 13.61 1.98
CA ALA A 78 2.42 12.32 2.32
C ALA A 78 3.12 11.16 1.62
N ILE A 79 3.52 11.34 0.36
CA ILE A 79 4.29 10.34 -0.39
C ILE A 79 5.62 10.07 0.31
N PHE A 80 6.32 11.13 0.70
CA PHE A 80 7.60 11.00 1.40
C PHE A 80 7.44 10.26 2.72
N LYS A 81 6.43 10.64 3.53
CA LYS A 81 6.15 9.97 4.80
C LYS A 81 5.84 8.49 4.60
N THR A 82 5.11 8.16 3.54
CA THR A 82 4.79 6.77 3.21
C THR A 82 6.06 5.97 2.93
N LYS A 83 6.97 6.53 2.13
CA LYS A 83 8.24 5.87 1.81
C LYS A 83 9.10 5.66 3.05
N VAL A 84 9.16 6.66 3.92
CA VAL A 84 9.91 6.54 5.18
C VAL A 84 9.28 5.49 6.08
N ALA A 85 7.96 5.50 6.23
CA ALA A 85 7.25 4.55 7.09
C ALA A 85 7.47 3.11 6.64
N LEU A 86 7.37 2.84 5.35
CA LEU A 86 7.56 1.50 4.80
C LEU A 86 9.02 1.06 4.82
N ASN A 87 9.93 2.01 4.65
CA ASN A 87 11.38 1.78 4.64
C ASN A 87 11.78 0.65 3.70
N LYS A 88 11.20 0.63 2.50
CA LYS A 88 11.43 -0.38 1.49
C LYS A 88 11.56 0.29 0.14
N ARG A 89 12.25 -0.39 -0.78
CA ARG A 89 12.29 0.07 -2.17
C ARG A 89 10.92 -0.13 -2.79
N LEU A 90 10.37 0.95 -3.33
CA LEU A 90 9.06 0.91 -3.96
C LEU A 90 9.00 1.93 -5.11
N THR A 91 8.07 1.69 -6.02
CA THR A 91 7.75 2.64 -7.08
C THR A 91 6.42 3.29 -6.77
N HIS A 92 6.18 4.48 -7.32
CA HIS A 92 4.89 5.15 -7.18
C HIS A 92 4.51 5.87 -8.46
N GLN A 93 3.21 6.08 -8.64
CA GLN A 93 2.64 6.84 -9.74
C GLN A 93 1.51 7.70 -9.19
N VAL A 94 1.47 8.97 -9.59
CA VAL A 94 0.43 9.91 -9.16
C VAL A 94 -0.57 10.07 -10.29
N LEU A 95 -1.84 9.86 -9.98
CA LEU A 95 -2.96 9.98 -10.92
C LEU A 95 -4.02 10.91 -10.33
N ILE A 96 -4.90 11.41 -11.18
CA ILE A 96 -6.13 12.08 -10.76
C ILE A 96 -7.27 11.11 -11.03
N ASP A 97 -8.11 10.89 -10.04
CA ASP A 97 -9.10 9.83 -10.05
C ASP A 97 -10.43 10.38 -9.55
N SER A 98 -11.53 9.95 -10.17
CA SER A 98 -12.88 10.32 -9.76
C SER A 98 -13.70 9.12 -9.30
N SER A 99 -13.10 7.96 -9.10
CA SER A 99 -13.79 6.73 -8.75
C SER A 99 -14.46 6.77 -7.36
N VAL A 100 -14.04 7.69 -6.49
CA VAL A 100 -14.63 7.85 -5.16
C VAL A 100 -15.78 8.86 -5.12
N GLY A 101 -16.30 9.28 -6.29
CA GLY A 101 -17.41 10.23 -6.39
C GLY A 101 -16.99 11.69 -6.47
N ARG A 102 -15.69 11.98 -6.51
CA ARG A 102 -15.10 13.31 -6.63
C ARG A 102 -13.68 13.18 -7.14
N GLU A 103 -13.11 14.27 -7.63
CA GLU A 103 -11.71 14.25 -8.04
C GLU A 103 -10.80 14.24 -6.82
N VAL A 104 -9.84 13.30 -6.83
CA VAL A 104 -8.82 13.16 -5.79
C VAL A 104 -7.50 12.81 -6.44
N TYR A 105 -6.39 13.02 -5.72
CA TYR A 105 -5.13 12.41 -6.10
C TYR A 105 -5.16 10.94 -5.72
N HIS A 106 -4.69 10.11 -6.62
CA HIS A 106 -4.57 8.68 -6.39
C HIS A 106 -3.11 8.29 -6.64
N VAL A 107 -2.41 7.91 -5.59
CA VAL A 107 -1.03 7.46 -5.69
C VAL A 107 -1.01 5.95 -5.60
N VAL A 108 -0.43 5.30 -6.60
CA VAL A 108 -0.28 3.85 -6.63
C VAL A 108 1.16 3.53 -6.25
N PHE A 109 1.33 2.88 -5.11
CA PHE A 109 2.64 2.37 -4.68
C PHE A 109 2.71 0.89 -4.99
N ARG A 110 3.87 0.44 -5.46
CA ARG A 110 4.12 -0.98 -5.70
C ARG A 110 5.41 -1.40 -5.00
N ILE A 111 5.31 -2.48 -4.25
CA ILE A 111 6.41 -3.09 -3.52
C ILE A 111 6.60 -4.50 -4.03
N ASN A 112 7.83 -4.85 -4.40
CA ASN A 112 8.19 -6.22 -4.72
C ASN A 112 9.08 -6.75 -3.62
N GLU A 113 8.74 -7.90 -3.06
CA GLU A 113 9.45 -8.44 -1.91
C GLU A 113 9.35 -9.95 -1.85
N LEU A 114 10.40 -10.58 -1.33
CA LEU A 114 10.37 -12.01 -1.02
C LEU A 114 9.89 -12.18 0.42
N ILE A 115 8.90 -13.04 0.60
CA ILE A 115 8.34 -13.36 1.90
C ILE A 115 8.70 -14.80 2.23
N ILE A 116 9.28 -14.97 3.40
CA ILE A 116 9.74 -16.29 3.86
C ILE A 116 8.86 -16.77 5.01
#